data_2e5ed356227bf4f2da77fd7307dfa889
#
_entry.id   2e5ed356227bf4f2da77fd7307dfa889
#
_cell.length_a   1.000
_cell.length_b   1.000
_cell.length_c   1.000
_cell.angle_alpha   90.00
_cell.angle_beta   90.00
_cell.angle_gamma   90.00
#
_symmetry.space_group_name_H-M   'P 1'
#
loop_
_entity.id
_entity.type
_entity.pdbx_description
1 polymer ?
#
loop_
_entity_poly.entity_id
_entity_poly.type
_entity_poly.pdbx_seq_one_letter_code
_entity_poly.pdbx_strand_id
1 'polypeptide(L)'
;MAVPTTNVGLSNIQTEFGGSNPIALSEYYSGGPLVPSGVLAPNGPIPSSGQISMGQFRASVAAEFVAASGGSISTVGNYKIHTFTGPGTFTVSNAGNAAGSNVVDYMIQAGGGGGGGGTGGGGGGAGGFRESVPSPAAWTASPAAKSGGALPVTAPTGYS
;
A
#
# COMPACT_ATOMS: atom_id res chain seq x y z
N MET A 1 6.33 10.16 -11.99
CA MET A 1 6.06 10.58 -13.41
C MET A 1 6.19 9.33 -14.26
N ALA A 2 5.35 9.11 -15.26
CA ALA A 2 5.46 7.90 -16.10
C ALA A 2 6.52 8.09 -17.20
N VAL A 3 7.17 7.00 -17.60
CA VAL A 3 8.05 6.99 -18.78
C VAL A 3 7.21 7.29 -20.03
N PRO A 4 7.68 8.16 -20.97
CA PRO A 4 6.93 8.50 -22.17
C PRO A 4 6.51 7.26 -23.00
N THR A 5 5.43 7.42 -23.78
CA THR A 5 4.95 6.35 -24.69
C THR A 5 5.72 6.26 -25.99
N THR A 6 6.46 7.33 -26.36
CA THR A 6 7.28 7.43 -27.57
C THR A 6 8.62 8.07 -27.26
N ASN A 7 9.63 7.82 -28.11
CA ASN A 7 10.99 8.41 -27.97
C ASN A 7 11.61 8.20 -26.59
N VAL A 8 11.49 6.98 -26.06
CA VAL A 8 12.06 6.63 -24.75
C VAL A 8 13.58 6.59 -24.82
N GLY A 9 14.22 7.41 -23.99
CA GLY A 9 15.66 7.39 -23.76
C GLY A 9 16.00 6.88 -22.36
N LEU A 10 17.28 6.54 -22.13
CA LEU A 10 17.75 6.12 -20.81
C LEU A 10 17.48 7.19 -19.73
N SER A 11 17.60 8.47 -20.09
CA SER A 11 17.31 9.58 -19.17
C SER A 11 15.85 9.61 -18.68
N ASN A 12 14.90 9.20 -19.52
CA ASN A 12 13.49 9.09 -19.10
C ASN A 12 13.31 7.97 -18.10
N ILE A 13 13.97 6.82 -18.30
CA ILE A 13 13.95 5.68 -17.39
C ILE A 13 14.62 6.07 -16.07
N GLN A 14 15.77 6.74 -16.11
CA GLN A 14 16.44 7.24 -14.92
C GLN A 14 15.59 8.23 -14.13
N THR A 15 14.85 9.11 -14.79
CA THR A 15 13.96 10.07 -14.14
C THR A 15 12.84 9.39 -13.38
N GLU A 16 12.30 8.29 -13.93
CA GLU A 16 11.19 7.55 -13.29
C GLU A 16 11.68 6.61 -12.17
N PHE A 17 12.75 5.85 -12.43
CA PHE A 17 13.20 4.78 -11.54
C PHE A 17 14.47 5.10 -10.74
N GLY A 18 15.08 6.25 -10.98
CA GLY A 18 16.33 6.65 -10.32
C GLY A 18 17.57 6.01 -10.94
N GLY A 19 18.68 6.06 -10.23
CA GLY A 19 20.00 5.59 -10.66
C GLY A 19 21.03 6.70 -10.74
N SER A 20 22.30 6.35 -10.92
CA SER A 20 23.43 7.26 -11.00
C SER A 20 24.16 7.13 -12.34
N ASN A 21 24.81 8.20 -12.80
CA ASN A 21 25.66 8.15 -14.00
C ASN A 21 27.03 7.49 -13.69
N PRO A 22 27.60 6.68 -14.62
CA PRO A 22 27.08 6.31 -15.94
C PRO A 22 25.89 5.35 -15.82
N ILE A 23 24.87 5.53 -16.67
CA ILE A 23 23.63 4.77 -16.65
C ILE A 23 23.65 3.64 -17.69
N ALA A 24 23.23 2.44 -17.29
CA ALA A 24 23.11 1.28 -18.17
C ALA A 24 21.74 0.63 -18.04
N LEU A 25 21.21 0.06 -19.14
CA LEU A 25 19.91 -0.64 -19.13
C LEU A 25 19.89 -1.84 -18.19
N SER A 26 21.04 -2.48 -17.99
CA SER A 26 21.20 -3.62 -17.08
C SER A 26 20.92 -3.32 -15.60
N GLU A 27 20.88 -2.05 -15.21
CA GLU A 27 20.55 -1.61 -13.85
C GLU A 27 19.03 -1.68 -13.58
N TYR A 28 18.22 -1.80 -14.64
CA TYR A 28 16.76 -1.68 -14.58
C TYR A 28 16.03 -3.02 -14.75
N TYR A 29 16.65 -4.14 -14.37
CA TYR A 29 15.94 -5.42 -14.30
C TYR A 29 14.86 -5.40 -13.21
N SER A 30 13.71 -6.01 -13.54
CA SER A 30 12.60 -6.17 -12.59
C SER A 30 13.02 -6.99 -11.37
N GLY A 31 12.65 -6.54 -10.18
CA GLY A 31 13.06 -7.13 -8.90
C GLY A 31 14.42 -6.66 -8.40
N GLY A 32 15.08 -5.77 -9.15
CA GLY A 32 16.31 -5.09 -8.73
C GLY A 32 16.05 -3.85 -7.87
N PRO A 33 17.13 -3.17 -7.45
CA PRO A 33 17.01 -2.01 -6.55
C PRO A 33 16.33 -0.78 -7.18
N LEU A 34 16.37 -0.64 -8.51
CA LEU A 34 15.78 0.50 -9.22
C LEU A 34 14.39 0.19 -9.78
N VAL A 35 14.12 -1.04 -10.19
CA VAL A 35 12.82 -1.46 -10.73
C VAL A 35 12.28 -2.60 -9.87
N PRO A 36 11.44 -2.30 -8.86
CA PRO A 36 10.80 -3.32 -8.05
C PRO A 36 9.98 -4.31 -8.90
N SER A 37 9.74 -5.50 -8.38
CA SER A 37 8.78 -6.43 -8.97
C SER A 37 7.38 -5.82 -8.96
N GLY A 38 6.58 -6.07 -10.01
CA GLY A 38 5.20 -5.58 -10.09
C GLY A 38 5.05 -4.17 -10.70
N VAL A 39 6.10 -3.57 -11.23
CA VAL A 39 6.01 -2.30 -11.99
C VAL A 39 5.02 -2.47 -13.14
N LEU A 40 4.10 -1.50 -13.29
CA LEU A 40 3.20 -1.45 -14.44
C LEU A 40 3.98 -1.08 -15.70
N ALA A 41 4.09 -2.05 -16.61
CA ALA A 41 4.75 -1.91 -17.90
C ALA A 41 3.80 -2.35 -19.02
N PRO A 42 2.96 -1.44 -19.56
CA PRO A 42 1.89 -1.78 -20.52
C PRO A 42 2.39 -2.42 -21.81
N ASN A 43 3.66 -2.22 -22.16
CA ASN A 43 4.27 -2.78 -23.39
C ASN A 43 5.01 -4.11 -23.14
N GLY A 44 4.64 -4.82 -22.10
CA GLY A 44 5.20 -6.11 -21.72
C GLY A 44 6.04 -6.02 -20.43
N PRO A 45 6.24 -7.16 -19.76
CA PRO A 45 6.95 -7.18 -18.50
C PRO A 45 8.41 -6.75 -18.67
N ILE A 46 8.91 -5.93 -17.74
CA ILE A 46 10.34 -5.67 -17.64
C ILE A 46 10.99 -6.96 -17.15
N PRO A 47 11.96 -7.54 -17.87
CA PRO A 47 12.55 -8.82 -17.50
C PRO A 47 13.38 -8.71 -16.22
N SER A 48 13.49 -9.81 -15.48
CA SER A 48 14.37 -9.93 -14.31
C SER A 48 15.80 -10.32 -14.68
N SER A 49 16.04 -10.73 -15.92
CA SER A 49 17.35 -11.08 -16.47
C SER A 49 17.28 -11.25 -17.99
N GLY A 50 18.43 -11.35 -18.65
CA GLY A 50 18.50 -11.62 -20.09
C GLY A 50 18.37 -10.36 -20.95
N GLN A 51 17.68 -10.46 -22.08
CA GLN A 51 17.55 -9.33 -23.00
C GLN A 51 16.54 -8.30 -22.47
N ILE A 52 16.96 -7.02 -22.38
CA ILE A 52 16.16 -5.89 -21.95
C ILE A 52 16.22 -4.79 -23.03
N SER A 53 15.10 -4.13 -23.28
CA SER A 53 15.01 -3.06 -24.27
C SER A 53 14.28 -1.84 -23.71
N MET A 54 14.61 -0.65 -24.21
CA MET A 54 13.90 0.59 -23.85
C MET A 54 12.41 0.57 -24.19
N GLY A 55 12.02 -0.22 -25.20
CA GLY A 55 10.61 -0.35 -25.56
C GLY A 55 9.73 -0.92 -24.45
N GLN A 56 10.30 -1.77 -23.59
CA GLN A 56 9.58 -2.36 -22.45
C GLN A 56 9.24 -1.33 -21.35
N PHE A 57 9.98 -0.22 -21.30
CA PHE A 57 9.73 0.84 -20.33
C PHE A 57 8.69 1.88 -20.78
N ARG A 58 8.18 1.81 -21.99
CA ARG A 58 7.16 2.76 -22.46
C ARG A 58 5.94 2.76 -21.54
N ALA A 59 5.54 3.95 -21.10
CA ALA A 59 4.43 4.17 -20.18
C ALA A 59 4.54 3.39 -18.85
N SER A 60 5.72 2.86 -18.50
CA SER A 60 5.93 2.23 -17.21
C SER A 60 5.91 3.28 -16.08
N VAL A 61 5.44 2.86 -14.92
CA VAL A 61 5.29 3.70 -13.73
C VAL A 61 5.93 2.97 -12.54
N ALA A 62 6.79 3.67 -11.83
CA ALA A 62 7.35 3.17 -10.57
C ALA A 62 6.23 2.93 -9.55
N ALA A 63 6.35 1.84 -8.77
CA ALA A 63 5.40 1.56 -7.70
C ALA A 63 5.55 2.58 -6.57
N GLU A 64 4.47 3.28 -6.26
CA GLU A 64 4.37 4.15 -5.09
C GLU A 64 3.37 3.56 -4.11
N PHE A 65 3.72 3.55 -2.83
CA PHE A 65 2.89 3.05 -1.76
C PHE A 65 2.36 4.20 -0.90
N VAL A 66 1.27 3.92 -0.18
CA VAL A 66 0.71 4.89 0.76
C VAL A 66 1.76 5.26 1.81
N ALA A 67 2.02 6.56 1.96
CA ALA A 67 2.81 7.11 3.06
C ALA A 67 1.91 7.93 3.97
N ALA A 68 1.97 7.62 5.27
CA ALA A 68 1.13 8.27 6.27
C ALA A 68 1.83 8.40 7.62
N SER A 69 1.25 9.22 8.49
CA SER A 69 1.65 9.43 9.88
C SER A 69 0.44 9.34 10.80
N GLY A 70 0.67 9.29 12.10
CA GLY A 70 -0.34 9.21 13.16
C GLY A 70 -0.37 7.84 13.83
N GLY A 71 -0.84 7.84 15.08
CA GLY A 71 -0.82 6.66 15.94
C GLY A 71 0.59 6.16 16.30
N SER A 72 0.67 4.99 16.90
CA SER A 72 1.92 4.27 17.11
C SER A 72 2.25 3.47 15.86
N ILE A 73 3.46 3.62 15.33
CA ILE A 73 3.86 2.99 14.06
C ILE A 73 4.79 1.82 14.33
N SER A 74 4.46 0.66 13.75
CA SER A 74 5.32 -0.52 13.71
C SER A 74 5.44 -1.07 12.29
N THR A 75 6.51 -1.82 12.01
CA THR A 75 6.73 -2.46 10.71
C THR A 75 6.86 -3.96 10.90
N VAL A 76 6.09 -4.72 10.13
CA VAL A 76 6.12 -6.19 10.13
C VAL A 76 6.20 -6.67 8.67
N GLY A 77 7.34 -7.23 8.31
CA GLY A 77 7.62 -7.57 6.91
C GLY A 77 7.51 -6.33 6.01
N ASN A 78 6.66 -6.39 5.01
CA ASN A 78 6.39 -5.30 4.06
C ASN A 78 5.23 -4.38 4.49
N TYR A 79 4.66 -4.60 5.69
CA TYR A 79 3.52 -3.82 6.19
C TYR A 79 3.96 -2.78 7.21
N LYS A 80 3.44 -1.57 7.06
CA LYS A 80 3.49 -0.52 8.08
C LYS A 80 2.13 -0.46 8.77
N ILE A 81 2.13 -0.62 10.10
CA ILE A 81 0.93 -0.70 10.94
C ILE A 81 0.84 0.56 11.78
N HIS A 82 -0.28 1.27 11.69
CA HIS A 82 -0.62 2.43 12.50
C HIS A 82 -1.68 2.03 13.52
N THR A 83 -1.34 2.08 14.81
CA THR A 83 -2.23 1.69 15.91
C THR A 83 -2.72 2.90 16.67
N PHE A 84 -4.03 3.04 16.80
CA PHE A 84 -4.70 4.09 17.56
C PHE A 84 -5.46 3.45 18.72
N THR A 85 -5.09 3.82 19.96
CA THR A 85 -5.74 3.37 21.21
C THR A 85 -6.62 4.44 21.85
N GLY A 86 -6.83 5.54 21.14
CA GLY A 86 -7.64 6.70 21.54
C GLY A 86 -7.86 7.62 20.34
N PRO A 87 -8.50 8.78 20.54
CA PRO A 87 -8.68 9.75 19.46
C PRO A 87 -7.35 10.11 18.79
N GLY A 88 -7.34 10.15 17.46
CA GLY A 88 -6.16 10.47 16.68
C GLY A 88 -6.47 10.55 15.20
N THR A 89 -5.55 11.12 14.42
CA THR A 89 -5.71 11.31 12.98
C THR A 89 -4.66 10.50 12.23
N PHE A 90 -5.10 9.70 11.26
CA PHE A 90 -4.25 9.08 10.26
C PHE A 90 -4.08 10.05 9.09
N THR A 91 -2.90 10.66 8.97
CA THR A 91 -2.62 11.68 7.95
C THR A 91 -1.85 11.09 6.79
N VAL A 92 -2.49 11.05 5.62
CA VAL A 92 -1.88 10.56 4.38
C VAL A 92 -1.11 11.69 3.71
N SER A 93 0.18 11.51 3.49
CA SER A 93 1.06 12.44 2.79
C SER A 93 1.30 12.03 1.32
N ASN A 94 1.26 10.75 1.02
CA ASN A 94 1.28 10.19 -0.34
C ASN A 94 0.22 9.09 -0.45
N ALA A 95 -0.66 9.20 -1.41
CA ALA A 95 -1.73 8.20 -1.62
C ALA A 95 -1.25 6.94 -2.35
N GLY A 96 0.01 6.89 -2.79
CA GLY A 96 0.48 5.81 -3.64
C GLY A 96 -0.09 5.85 -5.06
N ASN A 97 0.05 4.78 -5.80
CA ASN A 97 -0.47 4.64 -7.16
C ASN A 97 -0.93 3.21 -7.47
N ALA A 98 -1.50 2.99 -8.65
CA ALA A 98 -2.00 1.68 -9.07
C ALA A 98 -0.88 0.62 -9.27
N ALA A 99 0.38 1.05 -9.46
CA ALA A 99 1.53 0.13 -9.56
C ALA A 99 1.99 -0.38 -8.19
N GLY A 100 1.81 0.44 -7.15
CA GLY A 100 2.07 0.08 -5.75
C GLY A 100 0.77 -0.25 -5.01
N SER A 101 0.30 0.68 -4.19
CA SER A 101 -1.00 0.56 -3.51
C SER A 101 -1.52 1.96 -3.19
N ASN A 102 -2.80 2.19 -3.41
CA ASN A 102 -3.52 3.41 -3.05
C ASN A 102 -4.66 3.14 -2.07
N VAL A 103 -4.58 2.02 -1.37
CA VAL A 103 -5.58 1.60 -0.39
C VAL A 103 -4.90 1.20 0.92
N VAL A 104 -5.63 1.29 2.02
CA VAL A 104 -5.22 0.80 3.34
C VAL A 104 -6.21 -0.22 3.86
N ASP A 105 -5.67 -1.25 4.49
CA ASP A 105 -6.47 -2.19 5.27
C ASP A 105 -6.67 -1.65 6.67
N TYR A 106 -7.79 -1.98 7.27
CA TYR A 106 -8.11 -1.52 8.62
C TYR A 106 -8.76 -2.61 9.47
N MET A 107 -8.54 -2.50 10.76
CA MET A 107 -9.24 -3.25 11.81
C MET A 107 -9.69 -2.25 12.88
N ILE A 108 -10.99 -2.27 13.21
CA ILE A 108 -11.58 -1.37 14.21
C ILE A 108 -12.31 -2.21 15.24
N GLN A 109 -11.95 -2.05 16.51
CA GLN A 109 -12.61 -2.70 17.64
C GLN A 109 -13.11 -1.62 18.59
N ALA A 110 -14.43 -1.60 18.81
CA ALA A 110 -15.05 -0.73 19.80
C ALA A 110 -14.94 -1.34 21.19
N GLY A 111 -14.97 -0.49 22.21
CA GLY A 111 -15.04 -0.91 23.60
C GLY A 111 -16.30 -1.73 23.92
N GLY A 112 -16.17 -2.76 24.74
CA GLY A 112 -17.29 -3.54 25.27
C GLY A 112 -18.10 -2.76 26.29
N GLY A 113 -19.35 -3.17 26.48
CA GLY A 113 -20.20 -2.65 27.57
C GLY A 113 -19.79 -3.19 28.93
N GLY A 114 -19.99 -2.39 29.97
CA GLY A 114 -19.83 -2.84 31.37
C GLY A 114 -20.87 -3.89 31.73
N GLY A 115 -20.48 -4.86 32.55
CA GLY A 115 -21.42 -5.80 33.15
C GLY A 115 -22.32 -5.11 34.17
N GLY A 116 -23.55 -5.65 34.32
CA GLY A 116 -24.46 -5.19 35.36
C GLY A 116 -23.94 -5.54 36.77
N GLY A 117 -24.03 -4.55 37.69
CA GLY A 117 -23.71 -4.74 39.10
C GLY A 117 -24.86 -5.41 39.87
N GLY A 118 -24.57 -6.15 40.93
CA GLY A 118 -25.53 -6.74 41.87
C GLY A 118 -25.68 -8.26 41.70
N THR A 119 -26.50 -8.85 42.58
CA THR A 119 -26.81 -10.29 42.54
C THR A 119 -27.62 -10.61 41.28
N GLY A 120 -27.02 -11.31 40.32
CA GLY A 120 -27.65 -11.66 39.04
C GLY A 120 -27.32 -10.72 37.88
N GLY A 121 -26.28 -9.84 38.01
CA GLY A 121 -25.84 -8.98 36.93
C GLY A 121 -25.40 -9.78 35.69
N GLY A 122 -25.88 -9.39 34.51
CA GLY A 122 -25.46 -9.96 33.22
C GLY A 122 -24.17 -9.35 32.72
N GLY A 123 -23.44 -10.07 31.87
CA GLY A 123 -22.24 -9.58 31.17
C GLY A 123 -22.58 -8.49 30.17
N GLY A 124 -21.71 -7.51 30.02
CA GLY A 124 -21.80 -6.52 28.97
C GLY A 124 -21.49 -7.09 27.58
N GLY A 125 -21.95 -6.43 26.52
CA GLY A 125 -21.66 -6.79 25.14
C GLY A 125 -20.19 -6.58 24.77
N ALA A 126 -19.68 -7.33 23.80
CA ALA A 126 -18.27 -7.31 23.39
C ALA A 126 -17.82 -6.03 22.63
N GLY A 127 -18.77 -5.16 22.26
CA GLY A 127 -18.48 -4.02 21.38
C GLY A 127 -18.52 -4.40 19.90
N GLY A 128 -18.48 -3.39 19.05
CA GLY A 128 -18.45 -3.55 17.59
C GLY A 128 -17.07 -3.91 17.08
N PHE A 129 -17.01 -4.75 16.05
CA PHE A 129 -15.77 -5.08 15.33
C PHE A 129 -15.97 -4.87 13.85
N ARG A 130 -14.97 -4.27 13.20
CA ARG A 130 -14.92 -4.13 11.74
C ARG A 130 -13.51 -4.33 11.25
N GLU A 131 -13.37 -5.00 10.09
CA GLU A 131 -12.09 -5.13 9.39
C GLU A 131 -12.31 -5.07 7.88
N SER A 132 -11.29 -4.60 7.12
CA SER A 132 -11.17 -4.89 5.70
C SER A 132 -10.52 -6.26 5.53
N VAL A 133 -10.85 -6.92 4.42
CA VAL A 133 -10.16 -8.15 4.01
C VAL A 133 -9.39 -7.83 2.74
N PRO A 134 -8.05 -7.94 2.75
CA PRO A 134 -7.25 -7.66 1.56
C PRO A 134 -7.57 -8.61 0.41
N SER A 135 -7.36 -8.17 -0.81
CA SER A 135 -7.48 -9.02 -2.00
C SER A 135 -6.13 -9.09 -2.72
N PRO A 136 -5.52 -10.28 -2.88
CA PRO A 136 -5.96 -11.57 -2.34
C PRO A 136 -5.87 -11.62 -0.81
N ALA A 137 -6.81 -12.31 -0.18
CA ALA A 137 -6.86 -12.40 1.28
C ALA A 137 -5.62 -13.11 1.84
N ALA A 138 -4.88 -12.41 2.71
CA ALA A 138 -3.73 -12.97 3.43
C ALA A 138 -4.16 -13.78 4.67
N TRP A 139 -5.42 -13.63 5.10
CA TRP A 139 -6.02 -14.34 6.23
C TRP A 139 -7.52 -14.60 5.98
N THR A 140 -8.10 -15.48 6.78
CA THR A 140 -9.55 -15.74 6.74
C THR A 140 -10.29 -14.55 7.38
N ALA A 141 -11.25 -13.98 6.65
CA ALA A 141 -12.09 -12.91 7.17
C ALA A 141 -12.83 -13.34 8.43
N SER A 142 -12.93 -12.45 9.39
CA SER A 142 -13.85 -12.58 10.53
C SER A 142 -15.31 -12.58 10.04
N PRO A 143 -16.24 -13.29 10.71
CA PRO A 143 -17.67 -13.16 10.44
C PRO A 143 -18.19 -11.72 10.59
N ALA A 144 -17.48 -10.86 11.32
CA ALA A 144 -17.77 -9.45 11.49
C ALA A 144 -17.11 -8.54 10.44
N ALA A 145 -16.37 -9.12 9.47
CA ALA A 145 -15.77 -8.35 8.41
C ALA A 145 -16.83 -7.59 7.61
N LYS A 146 -16.59 -6.31 7.37
CA LYS A 146 -17.45 -5.53 6.50
C LYS A 146 -17.16 -5.91 5.04
N SER A 147 -18.19 -6.27 4.30
CA SER A 147 -18.09 -6.35 2.84
C SER A 147 -17.75 -4.97 2.26
N GLY A 148 -16.58 -4.80 1.68
CA GLY A 148 -16.17 -3.51 1.12
C GLY A 148 -14.67 -3.36 0.90
N GLY A 149 -13.86 -4.29 1.40
CA GLY A 149 -12.42 -4.33 1.15
C GLY A 149 -11.66 -3.18 1.78
N ALA A 150 -10.43 -2.98 1.31
CA ALA A 150 -9.54 -1.91 1.73
C ALA A 150 -10.10 -0.52 1.41
N LEU A 151 -9.74 0.47 2.21
CA LEU A 151 -10.17 1.84 2.07
C LEU A 151 -9.26 2.58 1.09
N PRO A 152 -9.80 3.11 -0.04
CA PRO A 152 -9.05 4.03 -0.89
C PRO A 152 -8.70 5.31 -0.12
N VAL A 153 -7.46 5.77 -0.27
CA VAL A 153 -6.99 6.99 0.40
C VAL A 153 -6.59 8.06 -0.62
N THR A 154 -6.70 9.31 -0.22
CA THR A 154 -6.25 10.48 -0.99
C THR A 154 -5.23 11.28 -0.19
N ALA A 155 -4.37 12.01 -0.87
CA ALA A 155 -3.37 12.88 -0.25
C ALA A 155 -3.48 14.31 -0.82
N PRO A 156 -3.22 15.35 0.00
CA PRO A 156 -3.04 15.28 1.45
C PRO A 156 -4.40 15.21 2.18
N THR A 157 -4.62 14.20 3.02
CA THR A 157 -5.90 14.05 3.75
C THR A 157 -5.67 13.44 5.14
N GLY A 158 -6.37 13.97 6.15
CA GLY A 158 -6.44 13.39 7.48
C GLY A 158 -7.75 12.61 7.68
N TYR A 159 -7.67 11.42 8.22
CA TYR A 159 -8.78 10.54 8.57
C TYR A 159 -8.82 10.41 10.11
N SER A 160 -9.89 10.82 10.75
CA SER A 160 -10.09 10.82 12.21
C SER A 160 -11.36 10.08 12.62
#